data_cf7fdda3550ce59d9d7721fecfe73a7c
#
_entry.id   cf7fdda3550ce59d9d7721fecfe73a7c
#
_cell.length_a   1.000
_cell.length_b   1.000
_cell.length_c   1.000
_cell.angle_alpha   90.00
_cell.angle_beta   90.00
_cell.angle_gamma   90.00
#
_symmetry.space_group_name_H-M   'P 1'
#
loop_
_entity.id
_entity.type
_entity.pdbx_description
1 polymer ?
#
loop_
_entity_poly.entity_id
_entity_poly.type
_entity_poly.pdbx_seq_one_letter_code
_entity_poly.pdbx_strand_id
1 'polypeptide(L)'
;SKAHTAVKIAPVSQGPVIHVNDASRAVAVVSNLLQKDKKEPYILKIREEYEVFKEKFLERTSSKTYLTYQQAKQNFLQLDWDQFKPTTPKTLGGITLTDFPLEELISFIDWSPFFRSWDLHGKYPEILSDSVVGEQAQSLFADAKEMLAQLVKEKWLTAKARFGIFPANAIGDDIEVYTDKDREKVQATWLTLRQQLKKTKDQPNIALADFIAPKTTGLQDYMGAFCVCTGFGTAEKARAFEEENDDYNAIMIKALADRLAEAFAEYLHLKVRKEYWGYATDEKLSNEELINETYKGIRPAPGYPACPDHLEKKTLWDLLKVEEEIGVTLTESLAMWPAAAVSGYYFAHPKAKYFGLGKIKEDQLVSYSQRRKISLDEARKWLNPNLI
;
A
#
# COMPACT_ATOMS: atom_id res chain seq x y z
N SER A 1 15.89 -7.89 -4.18
CA SER A 1 15.54 -8.96 -5.14
C SER A 1 16.68 -9.22 -6.11
N LYS A 2 16.77 -10.43 -6.67
CA LYS A 2 17.80 -10.81 -7.65
C LYS A 2 17.89 -9.80 -8.81
N ALA A 3 16.76 -9.32 -9.30
CA ALA A 3 16.72 -8.33 -10.39
C ALA A 3 17.40 -7.00 -10.00
N HIS A 4 17.10 -6.50 -8.81
CA HIS A 4 17.74 -5.26 -8.32
C HIS A 4 19.25 -5.45 -8.15
N THR A 5 19.65 -6.57 -7.56
CA THR A 5 21.07 -6.89 -7.37
C THR A 5 21.80 -7.01 -8.70
N ALA A 6 21.29 -7.81 -9.63
CA ALA A 6 21.96 -8.09 -10.91
C ALA A 6 22.00 -6.87 -11.85
N VAL A 7 20.95 -6.04 -11.87
CA VAL A 7 20.81 -4.95 -12.84
C VAL A 7 21.30 -3.60 -12.30
N LYS A 8 21.17 -3.35 -11.00
CA LYS A 8 21.48 -2.03 -10.42
C LYS A 8 22.70 -2.00 -9.50
N ILE A 9 22.92 -3.05 -8.69
CA ILE A 9 24.00 -3.04 -7.68
C ILE A 9 25.28 -3.66 -8.24
N ALA A 10 25.22 -4.88 -8.75
CA ALA A 10 26.42 -5.61 -9.20
C ALA A 10 27.24 -4.87 -10.28
N PRO A 11 26.63 -4.17 -11.28
CA PRO A 11 27.38 -3.46 -12.31
C PRO A 11 28.21 -2.29 -11.80
N VAL A 12 27.85 -1.68 -10.67
CA VAL A 12 28.54 -0.51 -10.11
C VAL A 12 29.43 -0.86 -8.91
N SER A 13 29.39 -2.11 -8.44
CA SER A 13 30.18 -2.58 -7.32
C SER A 13 31.60 -2.96 -7.75
N GLN A 14 32.60 -2.55 -6.97
CA GLN A 14 33.99 -2.96 -7.19
C GLN A 14 34.26 -4.41 -6.78
N GLY A 15 33.45 -4.96 -5.86
CA GLY A 15 33.56 -6.33 -5.38
C GLY A 15 32.44 -7.25 -5.90
N PRO A 16 32.54 -8.58 -5.65
CA PRO A 16 31.45 -9.50 -6.00
C PRO A 16 30.23 -9.23 -5.14
N VAL A 17 29.08 -9.04 -5.79
CA VAL A 17 27.78 -8.89 -5.14
C VAL A 17 26.91 -10.07 -5.52
N ILE A 18 26.46 -10.83 -4.53
CA ILE A 18 25.72 -12.07 -4.76
C ILE A 18 24.40 -11.99 -3.99
N HIS A 19 23.30 -12.14 -4.70
CA HIS A 19 21.97 -12.21 -4.11
C HIS A 19 21.70 -13.61 -3.58
N VAL A 20 21.25 -13.68 -2.35
CA VAL A 20 20.69 -14.89 -1.74
C VAL A 20 19.23 -14.66 -1.37
N ASN A 21 18.40 -15.69 -1.50
CA ASN A 21 16.97 -15.57 -1.21
C ASN A 21 16.71 -15.59 0.31
N ASP A 22 17.57 -16.29 1.05
CA ASP A 22 17.47 -16.47 2.49
C ASP A 22 18.87 -16.64 3.12
N ALA A 23 18.94 -16.53 4.44
CA ALA A 23 20.19 -16.61 5.19
C ALA A 23 20.86 -18.00 5.09
N SER A 24 20.11 -19.07 4.96
CA SER A 24 20.66 -20.44 4.88
C SER A 24 21.52 -20.63 3.62
N ARG A 25 21.13 -19.98 2.52
CA ARG A 25 21.89 -20.00 1.26
C ARG A 25 23.16 -19.17 1.29
N ALA A 26 23.26 -18.22 2.23
CA ALA A 26 24.46 -17.41 2.40
C ALA A 26 25.68 -18.27 2.81
N VAL A 27 25.48 -19.34 3.57
CA VAL A 27 26.54 -20.26 4.01
C VAL A 27 27.28 -20.86 2.81
N ALA A 28 26.54 -21.37 1.82
CA ALA A 28 27.14 -21.95 0.61
C ALA A 28 27.88 -20.89 -0.23
N VAL A 29 27.35 -19.68 -0.34
CA VAL A 29 27.98 -18.55 -1.03
C VAL A 29 29.30 -18.16 -0.35
N VAL A 30 29.28 -17.98 0.97
CA VAL A 30 30.47 -17.61 1.77
C VAL A 30 31.51 -18.71 1.70
N SER A 31 31.11 -20.00 1.78
CA SER A 31 32.00 -21.13 1.64
C SER A 31 32.76 -21.12 0.30
N ASN A 32 32.06 -20.84 -0.81
CA ASN A 32 32.70 -20.75 -2.13
C ASN A 32 33.65 -19.54 -2.24
N LEU A 33 33.30 -18.40 -1.61
CA LEU A 33 34.14 -17.20 -1.62
C LEU A 33 35.38 -17.29 -0.75
N LEU A 34 35.35 -18.13 0.30
CA LEU A 34 36.51 -18.33 1.20
C LEU A 34 37.53 -19.37 0.67
N GLN A 35 37.10 -20.26 -0.23
CA GLN A 35 38.00 -21.26 -0.83
C GLN A 35 38.76 -20.67 -2.01
N LYS A 36 40.14 -20.58 -1.87
CA LYS A 36 41.01 -19.90 -2.85
C LYS A 36 40.87 -20.47 -4.29
N ASP A 37 40.69 -21.77 -4.41
CA ASP A 37 40.56 -22.49 -5.67
C ASP A 37 39.15 -22.33 -6.31
N LYS A 38 38.13 -22.08 -5.53
CA LYS A 38 36.74 -21.95 -6.00
C LYS A 38 36.27 -20.51 -6.17
N LYS A 39 36.90 -19.55 -5.49
CA LYS A 39 36.49 -18.16 -5.44
C LYS A 39 36.32 -17.55 -6.82
N GLU A 40 37.39 -17.52 -7.62
CA GLU A 40 37.38 -16.86 -8.93
C GLU A 40 36.40 -17.51 -9.92
N PRO A 41 36.42 -18.87 -10.09
CA PRO A 41 35.45 -19.54 -10.95
C PRO A 41 34.00 -19.26 -10.53
N TYR A 42 33.73 -19.20 -9.21
CA TYR A 42 32.40 -18.92 -8.70
C TYR A 42 31.95 -17.50 -9.00
N ILE A 43 32.83 -16.50 -8.79
CA ILE A 43 32.55 -15.10 -9.13
C ILE A 43 32.27 -14.92 -10.62
N LEU A 44 33.08 -15.53 -11.48
CA LEU A 44 32.89 -15.49 -12.93
C LEU A 44 31.54 -16.07 -13.34
N LYS A 45 31.19 -17.22 -12.81
CA LYS A 45 29.89 -17.85 -13.05
C LYS A 45 28.72 -16.93 -12.67
N ILE A 46 28.77 -16.32 -11.49
CA ILE A 46 27.72 -15.41 -11.04
C ILE A 46 27.64 -14.16 -11.92
N ARG A 47 28.76 -13.60 -12.36
CA ARG A 47 28.80 -12.47 -13.29
C ARG A 47 28.15 -12.83 -14.63
N GLU A 48 28.48 -13.97 -15.20
CA GLU A 48 27.85 -14.45 -16.43
C GLU A 48 26.34 -14.65 -16.27
N GLU A 49 25.90 -15.26 -15.18
CA GLU A 49 24.48 -15.41 -14.87
C GLU A 49 23.77 -14.06 -14.77
N TYR A 50 24.43 -13.05 -14.18
CA TYR A 50 23.87 -11.72 -14.04
C TYR A 50 23.82 -10.95 -15.35
N GLU A 51 24.82 -11.08 -16.22
CA GLU A 51 24.79 -10.45 -17.55
C GLU A 51 23.66 -11.06 -18.40
N VAL A 52 23.52 -12.37 -18.44
CA VAL A 52 22.40 -13.04 -19.16
C VAL A 52 21.05 -12.61 -18.58
N PHE A 53 20.95 -12.50 -17.26
CA PHE A 53 19.74 -12.05 -16.60
C PHE A 53 19.41 -10.59 -16.96
N LYS A 54 20.44 -9.73 -16.95
CA LYS A 54 20.34 -8.30 -17.27
C LYS A 54 19.93 -8.08 -18.72
N GLU A 55 20.53 -8.79 -19.67
CA GLU A 55 20.15 -8.75 -21.08
C GLU A 55 18.67 -9.09 -21.27
N LYS A 56 18.21 -10.23 -20.76
CA LYS A 56 16.80 -10.62 -20.82
C LYS A 56 15.86 -9.62 -20.14
N PHE A 57 16.31 -9.01 -19.03
CA PHE A 57 15.53 -8.00 -18.31
C PHE A 57 15.44 -6.71 -19.14
N LEU A 58 16.55 -6.27 -19.75
CA LEU A 58 16.60 -5.08 -20.60
C LEU A 58 15.79 -5.28 -21.89
N GLU A 59 15.87 -6.44 -22.54
CA GLU A 59 15.04 -6.77 -23.70
C GLU A 59 13.54 -6.68 -23.40
N ARG A 60 13.09 -7.26 -22.27
CA ARG A 60 11.71 -7.14 -21.81
C ARG A 60 11.29 -5.71 -21.50
N THR A 61 12.23 -4.88 -21.07
CA THR A 61 11.98 -3.48 -20.74
C THR A 61 12.04 -2.60 -21.98
N SER A 62 12.96 -2.84 -22.90
CA SER A 62 13.11 -2.08 -24.16
C SER A 62 11.98 -2.31 -25.16
N SER A 63 11.27 -3.44 -25.07
CA SER A 63 10.10 -3.70 -25.91
C SER A 63 8.88 -2.85 -25.53
N LYS A 64 8.89 -2.20 -24.35
CA LYS A 64 7.78 -1.35 -23.89
C LYS A 64 7.91 0.05 -24.45
N THR A 65 6.91 0.46 -25.17
CA THR A 65 6.77 1.84 -25.67
C THR A 65 5.97 2.68 -24.68
N TYR A 66 6.41 3.91 -24.43
CA TYR A 66 5.74 4.85 -23.54
C TYR A 66 5.26 6.08 -24.29
N LEU A 67 4.05 6.49 -24.02
CA LEU A 67 3.46 7.73 -24.53
C LEU A 67 4.11 8.94 -23.86
N THR A 68 4.03 10.10 -24.50
CA THR A 68 4.25 11.35 -23.79
C THR A 68 3.14 11.57 -22.76
N TYR A 69 3.40 12.38 -21.74
CA TYR A 69 2.38 12.68 -20.72
C TYR A 69 1.13 13.29 -21.37
N GLN A 70 1.30 14.19 -22.36
CA GLN A 70 0.18 14.77 -23.09
C GLN A 70 -0.62 13.71 -23.88
N GLN A 71 0.04 12.77 -24.54
CA GLN A 71 -0.64 11.67 -25.22
C GLN A 71 -1.39 10.76 -24.22
N ALA A 72 -0.79 10.47 -23.07
CA ALA A 72 -1.43 9.69 -22.03
C ALA A 72 -2.68 10.38 -21.47
N LYS A 73 -2.63 11.72 -21.30
CA LYS A 73 -3.79 12.54 -20.91
C LYS A 73 -4.91 12.52 -21.95
N GLN A 74 -4.59 12.45 -23.23
CA GLN A 74 -5.60 12.32 -24.29
C GLN A 74 -6.27 10.93 -24.31
N ASN A 75 -5.57 9.91 -23.80
CA ASN A 75 -6.06 8.54 -23.68
C ASN A 75 -6.50 8.19 -22.26
N PHE A 76 -7.11 9.13 -21.52
CA PHE A 76 -7.58 8.92 -20.15
C PHE A 76 -8.80 7.99 -20.09
N LEU A 77 -9.11 7.46 -18.92
CA LEU A 77 -10.31 6.66 -18.72
C LEU A 77 -11.56 7.55 -18.74
N GLN A 78 -12.36 7.40 -19.77
CA GLN A 78 -13.64 8.10 -19.88
C GLN A 78 -14.73 7.32 -19.16
N LEU A 79 -15.26 7.91 -18.11
CA LEU A 79 -16.43 7.40 -17.38
C LEU A 79 -17.68 8.17 -17.83
N ASP A 80 -18.80 7.47 -17.84
CA ASP A 80 -20.08 8.06 -18.23
C ASP A 80 -20.71 8.77 -17.02
N TRP A 81 -20.39 10.05 -16.89
CA TRP A 81 -20.89 10.90 -15.81
C TRP A 81 -22.33 11.36 -16.02
N ASP A 82 -22.90 11.20 -17.21
CA ASP A 82 -24.32 11.51 -17.48
C ASP A 82 -25.24 10.43 -16.91
N GLN A 83 -24.79 9.18 -16.96
CA GLN A 83 -25.53 8.04 -16.40
C GLN A 83 -25.21 7.77 -14.94
N PHE A 84 -24.02 8.14 -14.44
CA PHE A 84 -23.63 7.92 -13.07
C PHE A 84 -23.65 9.21 -12.25
N LYS A 85 -24.51 9.22 -11.21
CA LYS A 85 -24.51 10.30 -10.23
C LYS A 85 -23.80 9.87 -8.96
N PRO A 86 -22.78 10.62 -8.50
CA PRO A 86 -22.10 10.30 -7.25
C PRO A 86 -23.07 10.24 -6.06
N THR A 87 -22.90 9.26 -5.20
CA THR A 87 -23.68 9.12 -3.98
C THR A 87 -23.25 10.18 -2.97
N THR A 88 -24.18 11.00 -2.51
CA THR A 88 -23.92 11.95 -1.43
C THR A 88 -23.67 11.20 -0.12
N PRO A 89 -22.54 11.42 0.56
CA PRO A 89 -22.26 10.78 1.84
C PRO A 89 -23.28 11.17 2.91
N LYS A 90 -23.61 10.21 3.77
CA LYS A 90 -24.46 10.46 4.94
C LYS A 90 -23.73 11.31 5.99
N THR A 91 -22.41 11.19 6.06
CA THR A 91 -21.56 11.95 6.98
C THR A 91 -20.41 12.60 6.22
N LEU A 92 -20.23 13.90 6.40
CA LEU A 92 -19.11 14.67 5.86
C LEU A 92 -18.18 15.14 6.97
N GLY A 93 -16.93 15.38 6.58
CA GLY A 93 -15.88 15.84 7.50
C GLY A 93 -15.17 14.69 8.21
N GLY A 94 -14.34 15.04 9.18
CA GLY A 94 -13.48 14.08 9.89
C GLY A 94 -14.16 13.46 11.11
N ILE A 95 -13.91 12.16 11.32
CA ILE A 95 -14.40 11.36 12.45
C ILE A 95 -13.18 10.71 13.11
N THR A 96 -13.14 10.73 14.45
CA THR A 96 -12.07 10.11 15.26
C THR A 96 -12.65 8.96 16.09
N LEU A 97 -11.96 7.82 16.10
CA LEU A 97 -12.19 6.70 17.00
C LEU A 97 -10.92 6.52 17.85
N THR A 98 -11.02 6.64 19.16
CA THR A 98 -9.85 6.71 20.05
C THR A 98 -9.53 5.43 20.82
N ASP A 99 -10.51 4.56 21.06
CA ASP A 99 -10.35 3.29 21.76
C ASP A 99 -11.32 2.28 21.16
N PHE A 100 -11.00 1.86 19.92
CA PHE A 100 -11.86 0.95 19.20
C PHE A 100 -11.73 -0.48 19.72
N PRO A 101 -12.83 -1.23 19.94
CA PRO A 101 -12.79 -2.60 20.45
C PRO A 101 -12.03 -3.52 19.50
N LEU A 102 -10.91 -4.09 19.93
CA LEU A 102 -10.09 -4.99 19.11
C LEU A 102 -10.83 -6.29 18.75
N GLU A 103 -11.73 -6.75 19.60
CA GLU A 103 -12.56 -7.94 19.38
C GLU A 103 -13.42 -7.85 18.13
N GLU A 104 -13.86 -6.65 17.73
CA GLU A 104 -14.62 -6.46 16.50
C GLU A 104 -13.77 -6.66 15.24
N LEU A 105 -12.44 -6.53 15.36
CA LEU A 105 -11.51 -6.65 14.24
C LEU A 105 -11.10 -8.10 13.96
N ILE A 106 -11.20 -8.99 14.96
CA ILE A 106 -10.68 -10.37 14.86
C ILE A 106 -11.26 -11.12 13.66
N SER A 107 -12.56 -10.94 13.40
CA SER A 107 -13.25 -11.59 12.27
C SER A 107 -12.81 -11.08 10.90
N PHE A 108 -12.13 -9.93 10.83
CA PHE A 108 -11.64 -9.32 9.60
C PHE A 108 -10.17 -9.65 9.31
N ILE A 109 -9.50 -10.43 10.15
CA ILE A 109 -8.09 -10.77 9.97
C ILE A 109 -7.92 -11.67 8.72
N ASP A 110 -7.10 -11.22 7.76
CA ASP A 110 -6.50 -12.10 6.76
C ASP A 110 -5.26 -12.78 7.37
N TRP A 111 -5.37 -14.09 7.57
CA TRP A 111 -4.32 -14.91 8.16
C TRP A 111 -3.22 -15.33 7.18
N SER A 112 -3.46 -15.26 5.87
CA SER A 112 -2.45 -15.68 4.87
C SER A 112 -1.16 -14.86 4.94
N PRO A 113 -1.19 -13.51 5.08
CA PRO A 113 0.02 -12.73 5.30
C PRO A 113 0.70 -13.01 6.65
N PHE A 114 -0.06 -13.37 7.69
CA PHE A 114 0.51 -13.77 8.98
C PHE A 114 1.42 -15.00 8.81
N PHE A 115 0.94 -16.07 8.22
CA PHE A 115 1.76 -17.26 7.95
C PHE A 115 2.98 -16.94 7.09
N ARG A 116 2.81 -16.11 6.10
CA ARG A 116 3.90 -15.70 5.21
C ARG A 116 5.01 -14.91 5.95
N SER A 117 4.69 -14.13 6.96
CA SER A 117 5.68 -13.43 7.78
C SER A 117 6.55 -14.37 8.63
N TRP A 118 6.12 -15.63 8.78
CA TRP A 118 6.84 -16.72 9.43
C TRP A 118 7.42 -17.73 8.42
N ASP A 119 7.59 -17.33 7.16
CA ASP A 119 8.08 -18.17 6.05
C ASP A 119 7.22 -19.42 5.75
N LEU A 120 5.99 -19.46 6.24
CA LEU A 120 5.01 -20.50 5.90
C LEU A 120 4.19 -20.05 4.69
N HIS A 121 4.36 -20.73 3.57
CA HIS A 121 3.73 -20.38 2.30
C HIS A 121 2.49 -21.22 2.05
N GLY A 122 1.33 -20.60 1.97
CA GLY A 122 0.04 -21.20 1.71
C GLY A 122 -1.09 -20.20 1.90
N LYS A 123 -2.29 -20.52 1.46
CA LYS A 123 -3.49 -19.72 1.69
C LYS A 123 -4.21 -20.27 2.91
N TYR A 124 -4.68 -19.40 3.79
CA TYR A 124 -5.56 -19.78 4.89
C TYR A 124 -7.00 -19.94 4.34
N PRO A 125 -7.76 -20.98 4.77
CA PRO A 125 -7.41 -21.97 5.81
C PRO A 125 -6.65 -23.21 5.32
N GLU A 126 -6.44 -23.40 4.01
CA GLU A 126 -5.89 -24.61 3.39
C GLU A 126 -4.48 -24.94 3.93
N ILE A 127 -3.69 -23.92 4.27
CA ILE A 127 -2.34 -24.10 4.83
C ILE A 127 -2.32 -24.98 6.09
N LEU A 128 -3.40 -24.97 6.87
CA LEU A 128 -3.51 -25.79 8.09
C LEU A 128 -3.59 -27.30 7.82
N SER A 129 -3.95 -27.69 6.60
CA SER A 129 -4.02 -29.09 6.17
C SER A 129 -2.93 -29.42 5.14
N ASP A 130 -1.95 -28.58 4.95
CA ASP A 130 -0.84 -28.82 4.03
C ASP A 130 0.03 -29.98 4.54
N SER A 131 0.45 -30.85 3.62
CA SER A 131 1.21 -32.07 3.96
C SER A 131 2.64 -31.82 4.44
N VAL A 132 3.20 -30.64 4.18
CA VAL A 132 4.59 -30.27 4.51
C VAL A 132 4.65 -29.32 5.70
N VAL A 133 3.84 -28.24 5.65
CA VAL A 133 3.89 -27.16 6.64
C VAL A 133 2.68 -27.12 7.58
N GLY A 134 1.68 -28.01 7.39
CA GLY A 134 0.40 -27.93 8.10
C GLY A 134 0.52 -28.05 9.62
N GLU A 135 1.34 -28.97 10.12
CA GLU A 135 1.56 -29.14 11.56
C GLU A 135 2.16 -27.88 12.20
N GLN A 136 3.18 -27.32 11.56
CA GLN A 136 3.80 -26.08 12.01
C GLN A 136 2.83 -24.89 11.93
N ALA A 137 2.03 -24.81 10.86
CA ALA A 137 1.02 -23.78 10.69
C ALA A 137 -0.07 -23.87 11.76
N GLN A 138 -0.52 -25.08 12.13
CA GLN A 138 -1.50 -25.27 13.19
C GLN A 138 -0.95 -24.83 14.56
N SER A 139 0.29 -25.20 14.90
CA SER A 139 0.93 -24.78 16.16
C SER A 139 1.03 -23.27 16.22
N LEU A 140 1.62 -22.65 15.19
CA LEU A 140 1.76 -21.19 15.10
C LEU A 140 0.41 -20.46 15.20
N PHE A 141 -0.62 -21.01 14.55
CA PHE A 141 -1.97 -20.43 14.59
C PHE A 141 -2.62 -20.57 15.97
N ALA A 142 -2.36 -21.66 16.70
CA ALA A 142 -2.83 -21.83 18.08
C ALA A 142 -2.20 -20.79 19.00
N ASP A 143 -0.88 -20.61 18.93
CA ASP A 143 -0.13 -19.62 19.72
C ASP A 143 -0.61 -18.19 19.40
N ALA A 144 -0.81 -17.88 18.11
CA ALA A 144 -1.33 -16.58 17.68
C ALA A 144 -2.73 -16.31 18.23
N LYS A 145 -3.63 -17.30 18.26
CA LYS A 145 -4.97 -17.15 18.83
C LYS A 145 -4.94 -16.96 20.34
N GLU A 146 -4.06 -17.69 21.04
CA GLU A 146 -3.88 -17.55 22.49
C GLU A 146 -3.40 -16.13 22.81
N MET A 147 -2.32 -15.67 22.17
CA MET A 147 -1.81 -14.31 22.35
C MET A 147 -2.86 -13.26 21.99
N LEU A 148 -3.63 -13.46 20.91
CA LEU A 148 -4.68 -12.52 20.50
C LEU A 148 -5.79 -12.44 21.57
N ALA A 149 -6.19 -13.55 22.16
CA ALA A 149 -7.17 -13.56 23.24
C ALA A 149 -6.66 -12.84 24.49
N GLN A 150 -5.38 -13.05 24.85
CA GLN A 150 -4.75 -12.37 25.97
C GLN A 150 -4.58 -10.87 25.71
N LEU A 151 -4.12 -10.48 24.54
CA LEU A 151 -3.94 -9.11 24.09
C LEU A 151 -5.25 -8.30 24.20
N VAL A 152 -6.37 -8.90 23.78
CA VAL A 152 -7.70 -8.28 23.88
C VAL A 152 -8.15 -8.18 25.34
N LYS A 153 -8.03 -9.28 26.09
CA LYS A 153 -8.46 -9.35 27.50
C LYS A 153 -7.71 -8.36 28.40
N GLU A 154 -6.40 -8.26 28.21
CA GLU A 154 -5.53 -7.43 29.04
C GLU A 154 -5.31 -6.02 28.46
N LYS A 155 -5.92 -5.73 27.29
CA LYS A 155 -5.83 -4.44 26.59
C LYS A 155 -4.39 -3.98 26.36
N TRP A 156 -3.55 -4.87 25.83
CA TRP A 156 -2.15 -4.54 25.55
C TRP A 156 -1.99 -3.50 24.45
N LEU A 157 -2.91 -3.48 23.50
CA LEU A 157 -2.89 -2.55 22.36
C LEU A 157 -4.10 -1.65 22.39
N THR A 158 -3.92 -0.43 21.86
CA THR A 158 -5.02 0.52 21.63
C THR A 158 -5.21 0.72 20.14
N ALA A 159 -6.44 0.52 19.66
CA ALA A 159 -6.82 0.78 18.28
C ALA A 159 -7.42 2.17 18.13
N LYS A 160 -6.90 2.95 17.19
CA LYS A 160 -7.38 4.29 16.87
C LYS A 160 -7.57 4.46 15.38
N ALA A 161 -8.55 5.28 14.98
CA ALA A 161 -8.76 5.65 13.60
C ALA A 161 -9.10 7.12 13.47
N ARG A 162 -8.61 7.74 12.41
CA ARG A 162 -9.05 9.04 11.93
C ARG A 162 -9.40 8.90 10.44
N PHE A 163 -10.62 9.25 10.08
CA PHE A 163 -11.08 9.19 8.70
C PHE A 163 -12.06 10.33 8.41
N GLY A 164 -12.30 10.58 7.15
CA GLY A 164 -13.27 11.59 6.76
C GLY A 164 -13.66 11.46 5.30
N ILE A 165 -14.83 12.02 4.96
CA ILE A 165 -15.36 12.10 3.60
C ILE A 165 -15.59 13.57 3.30
N PHE A 166 -15.08 14.03 2.17
CA PHE A 166 -15.05 15.44 1.80
C PHE A 166 -15.60 15.66 0.40
N PRO A 167 -16.22 16.81 0.14
CA PRO A 167 -16.55 17.20 -1.23
C PRO A 167 -15.26 17.28 -2.07
N ALA A 168 -15.30 16.70 -3.27
CA ALA A 168 -14.13 16.65 -4.14
C ALA A 168 -14.54 16.67 -5.62
N ASN A 169 -13.67 17.18 -6.49
CA ASN A 169 -13.79 17.07 -7.94
C ASN A 169 -12.40 16.91 -8.58
N ALA A 170 -12.34 16.21 -9.69
CA ALA A 170 -11.13 16.09 -10.49
C ALA A 170 -10.86 17.37 -11.31
N ILE A 171 -9.60 17.81 -11.31
CA ILE A 171 -9.06 18.89 -12.13
C ILE A 171 -7.89 18.36 -12.93
N GLY A 172 -8.14 17.88 -14.13
CA GLY A 172 -7.14 17.15 -14.90
C GLY A 172 -6.72 15.86 -14.20
N ASP A 173 -5.43 15.73 -13.87
CA ASP A 173 -4.92 14.56 -13.15
C ASP A 173 -4.86 14.77 -11.62
N ASP A 174 -5.39 15.87 -11.10
CA ASP A 174 -5.42 16.16 -9.67
C ASP A 174 -6.86 16.15 -9.13
N ILE A 175 -7.00 16.04 -7.81
CA ILE A 175 -8.29 16.05 -7.13
C ILE A 175 -8.30 17.20 -6.13
N GLU A 176 -9.16 18.18 -6.35
CA GLU A 176 -9.44 19.22 -5.36
C GLU A 176 -10.43 18.70 -4.31
N VAL A 177 -10.08 18.93 -3.05
CA VAL A 177 -10.91 18.63 -1.88
C VAL A 177 -11.34 19.96 -1.27
N TYR A 178 -12.62 20.10 -0.98
CA TYR A 178 -13.21 21.36 -0.55
C TYR A 178 -13.57 21.33 0.93
N THR A 179 -13.63 22.53 1.55
CA THR A 179 -14.04 22.68 2.94
C THR A 179 -15.50 22.31 3.18
N ASP A 180 -16.34 22.53 2.18
CA ASP A 180 -17.80 22.42 2.28
C ASP A 180 -18.45 22.06 0.93
N LYS A 181 -19.77 21.96 0.94
CA LYS A 181 -20.56 21.59 -0.24
C LYS A 181 -20.61 22.66 -1.32
N ASP A 182 -20.33 23.91 -0.97
CA ASP A 182 -20.39 25.02 -1.92
C ASP A 182 -19.18 25.03 -2.87
N ARG A 183 -18.09 24.31 -2.47
CA ARG A 183 -16.89 24.05 -3.30
C ARG A 183 -16.19 25.32 -3.77
N GLU A 184 -16.27 26.38 -2.97
CA GLU A 184 -15.59 27.63 -3.24
C GLU A 184 -14.14 27.62 -2.73
N LYS A 185 -13.91 26.97 -1.59
CA LYS A 185 -12.61 26.95 -0.93
C LYS A 185 -11.98 25.55 -0.99
N VAL A 186 -10.84 25.45 -1.68
CA VAL A 186 -10.02 24.26 -1.70
C VAL A 186 -9.29 24.12 -0.38
N GLN A 187 -9.45 22.99 0.29
CA GLN A 187 -8.79 22.62 1.55
C GLN A 187 -7.49 21.84 1.30
N ALA A 188 -7.51 20.92 0.31
CA ALA A 188 -6.37 20.13 -0.09
C ALA A 188 -6.43 19.81 -1.58
N THR A 189 -5.29 19.52 -2.18
CA THR A 189 -5.20 19.00 -3.54
C THR A 189 -4.38 17.73 -3.52
N TRP A 190 -4.97 16.62 -3.95
CA TRP A 190 -4.24 15.38 -4.19
C TRP A 190 -3.72 15.31 -5.60
N LEU A 191 -2.41 15.10 -5.72
CA LEU A 191 -1.75 14.93 -6.99
C LEU A 191 -1.78 13.46 -7.37
N THR A 192 -2.35 13.15 -8.52
CA THR A 192 -2.30 11.79 -9.04
C THR A 192 -1.36 11.68 -10.24
N LEU A 193 -0.93 10.46 -10.51
CA LEU A 193 -0.04 10.16 -11.62
C LEU A 193 -0.78 9.28 -12.63
N ARG A 194 -0.50 9.51 -13.91
CA ARG A 194 -1.14 8.81 -15.02
C ARG A 194 -0.22 7.76 -15.62
N GLN A 195 -0.76 6.61 -15.93
CA GLN A 195 -0.05 5.58 -16.68
C GLN A 195 0.46 6.12 -18.01
N GLN A 196 1.72 5.84 -18.37
CA GLN A 196 2.30 6.25 -19.67
C GLN A 196 2.67 5.07 -20.57
N LEU A 197 2.57 3.83 -20.08
CA LEU A 197 2.79 2.66 -20.93
C LEU A 197 1.79 2.70 -22.09
N LYS A 198 2.31 2.65 -23.35
CA LYS A 198 1.45 2.50 -24.53
C LYS A 198 0.72 1.16 -24.45
N LYS A 199 -0.59 1.21 -24.46
CA LYS A 199 -1.46 0.05 -24.35
C LYS A 199 -1.98 -0.37 -25.72
N THR A 200 -2.60 -1.54 -25.76
CA THR A 200 -3.35 -1.98 -26.94
C THR A 200 -4.51 -1.04 -27.23
N LYS A 201 -5.03 -1.08 -28.45
CA LYS A 201 -6.16 -0.25 -28.88
C LYS A 201 -7.30 -0.38 -27.85
N ASP A 202 -7.94 0.75 -27.55
CA ASP A 202 -9.10 0.88 -26.66
C ASP A 202 -8.84 0.67 -25.14
N GLN A 203 -7.57 0.56 -24.72
CA GLN A 203 -7.24 0.54 -23.29
C GLN A 203 -6.74 1.92 -22.82
N PRO A 204 -7.41 2.55 -21.82
CA PRO A 204 -7.03 3.87 -21.34
C PRO A 204 -5.77 3.85 -20.47
N ASN A 205 -5.09 5.00 -20.43
CA ASN A 205 -4.05 5.30 -19.48
C ASN A 205 -4.68 5.91 -18.22
N ILE A 206 -4.80 5.13 -17.17
CA ILE A 206 -5.58 5.46 -15.97
C ILE A 206 -4.76 6.32 -14.99
N ALA A 207 -5.42 7.30 -14.39
CA ALA A 207 -5.02 8.00 -13.17
C ALA A 207 -6.13 7.84 -12.12
N LEU A 208 -5.81 7.96 -10.81
CA LEU A 208 -6.83 7.88 -9.77
C LEU A 208 -7.89 8.99 -9.89
N ALA A 209 -7.50 10.17 -10.38
CA ALA A 209 -8.41 11.28 -10.64
C ALA A 209 -9.54 10.92 -11.61
N ASP A 210 -9.35 9.94 -12.49
CA ASP A 210 -10.39 9.52 -13.45
C ASP A 210 -11.63 8.94 -12.74
N PHE A 211 -11.51 8.51 -11.48
CA PHE A 211 -12.61 7.94 -10.69
C PHE A 211 -13.40 8.98 -9.88
N ILE A 212 -13.08 10.25 -10.00
CA ILE A 212 -13.79 11.38 -9.40
C ILE A 212 -14.38 12.25 -10.50
N ALA A 213 -15.61 12.72 -10.32
CA ALA A 213 -16.28 13.53 -11.33
C ALA A 213 -15.46 14.80 -11.64
N PRO A 214 -15.19 15.06 -12.93
CA PRO A 214 -14.51 16.30 -13.33
C PRO A 214 -15.32 17.53 -12.90
N LYS A 215 -14.65 18.58 -12.43
CA LYS A 215 -15.27 19.84 -12.02
C LYS A 215 -16.11 20.46 -13.16
N THR A 216 -15.68 20.25 -14.40
CA THR A 216 -16.35 20.75 -15.60
C THR A 216 -17.74 20.15 -15.84
N THR A 217 -18.05 18.99 -15.22
CA THR A 217 -19.39 18.37 -15.32
C THR A 217 -20.43 19.05 -14.46
N GLY A 218 -20.02 19.86 -13.47
CA GLY A 218 -20.92 20.45 -12.48
C GLY A 218 -21.45 19.45 -11.45
N LEU A 219 -21.09 18.17 -11.53
CA LEU A 219 -21.50 17.16 -10.58
C LEU A 219 -20.78 17.35 -9.23
N GLN A 220 -21.52 17.11 -8.16
CA GLN A 220 -20.96 17.08 -6.82
C GLN A 220 -20.48 15.67 -6.50
N ASP A 221 -19.17 15.49 -6.41
CA ASP A 221 -18.56 14.22 -6.04
C ASP A 221 -17.80 14.35 -4.71
N TYR A 222 -17.29 13.24 -4.22
CA TYR A 222 -16.69 13.15 -2.90
C TYR A 222 -15.49 12.20 -2.91
N MET A 223 -14.59 12.40 -1.99
CA MET A 223 -13.45 11.53 -1.75
C MET A 223 -13.27 11.33 -0.25
N GLY A 224 -12.90 10.11 0.14
CA GLY A 224 -12.56 9.83 1.54
C GLY A 224 -11.07 9.66 1.75
N ALA A 225 -10.65 9.85 3.00
CA ALA A 225 -9.30 9.55 3.46
C ALA A 225 -9.35 8.91 4.86
N PHE A 226 -8.35 8.09 5.19
CA PHE A 226 -8.29 7.42 6.48
C PHE A 226 -6.86 7.14 6.94
N CYS A 227 -6.71 7.03 8.24
CA CYS A 227 -5.57 6.41 8.93
C CYS A 227 -6.11 5.60 10.10
N VAL A 228 -5.75 4.32 10.17
CA VAL A 228 -6.03 3.43 11.29
C VAL A 228 -4.71 2.96 11.88
N CYS A 229 -4.69 2.72 13.19
CA CYS A 229 -3.52 2.23 13.90
C CYS A 229 -3.93 1.35 15.07
N THR A 230 -3.31 0.19 15.18
CA THR A 230 -3.42 -0.74 16.32
C THR A 230 -2.07 -0.94 17.01
N GLY A 231 -1.09 -0.13 16.64
CA GLY A 231 0.30 -0.27 17.10
C GLY A 231 0.61 0.36 18.45
N PHE A 232 -0.31 1.12 19.06
CA PHE A 232 -0.08 1.71 20.39
C PHE A 232 -0.02 0.63 21.47
N GLY A 233 1.08 0.60 22.22
CA GLY A 233 1.39 -0.46 23.19
C GLY A 233 2.25 -1.60 22.64
N THR A 234 2.37 -1.75 21.31
CA THR A 234 3.13 -2.86 20.70
C THR A 234 4.62 -2.80 21.05
N ALA A 235 5.23 -1.62 20.99
CA ALA A 235 6.67 -1.47 21.24
C ALA A 235 7.02 -1.76 22.71
N GLU A 236 6.20 -1.29 23.64
CA GLU A 236 6.37 -1.52 25.09
C GLU A 236 6.24 -3.00 25.41
N LYS A 237 5.20 -3.65 24.88
CA LYS A 237 4.97 -5.07 25.15
C LYS A 237 6.02 -5.97 24.50
N ALA A 238 6.41 -5.67 23.26
CA ALA A 238 7.49 -6.40 22.59
C ALA A 238 8.81 -6.30 23.35
N ARG A 239 9.14 -5.11 23.86
CA ARG A 239 10.34 -4.91 24.69
C ARG A 239 10.27 -5.74 25.98
N ALA A 240 9.12 -5.81 26.64
CA ALA A 240 8.97 -6.65 27.84
C ALA A 240 9.28 -8.12 27.54
N PHE A 241 8.83 -8.66 26.42
CA PHE A 241 9.21 -10.01 25.98
C PHE A 241 10.71 -10.14 25.68
N GLU A 242 11.29 -9.16 24.99
CA GLU A 242 12.73 -9.14 24.66
C GLU A 242 13.60 -9.12 25.94
N GLU A 243 13.19 -8.39 26.99
CA GLU A 243 13.87 -8.35 28.30
C GLU A 243 13.82 -9.70 29.03
N GLU A 244 12.79 -10.51 28.77
CA GLU A 244 12.66 -11.90 29.26
C GLU A 244 13.35 -12.92 28.34
N ASN A 245 14.04 -12.48 27.28
CA ASN A 245 14.65 -13.30 26.22
C ASN A 245 13.61 -14.12 25.43
N ASP A 246 12.40 -13.60 25.27
CA ASP A 246 11.30 -14.21 24.54
C ASP A 246 11.10 -13.49 23.18
N ASP A 247 12.04 -13.70 22.27
CA ASP A 247 12.00 -13.13 20.93
C ASP A 247 10.79 -13.64 20.13
N TYR A 248 10.34 -14.86 20.41
CA TYR A 248 9.20 -15.47 19.73
C TYR A 248 7.91 -14.64 19.96
N ASN A 249 7.57 -14.38 21.21
CA ASN A 249 6.41 -13.58 21.56
C ASN A 249 6.59 -12.10 21.19
N ALA A 250 7.82 -11.56 21.22
CA ALA A 250 8.11 -10.22 20.73
C ALA A 250 7.84 -10.05 19.22
N ILE A 251 8.13 -11.06 18.41
CA ILE A 251 7.81 -11.09 16.98
C ILE A 251 6.31 -11.31 16.77
N MET A 252 5.71 -12.23 17.54
CA MET A 252 4.29 -12.57 17.46
C MET A 252 3.39 -11.35 17.67
N ILE A 253 3.63 -10.56 18.72
CA ILE A 253 2.80 -9.38 19.01
C ILE A 253 2.92 -8.31 17.89
N LYS A 254 4.12 -8.12 17.33
CA LYS A 254 4.32 -7.21 16.20
C LYS A 254 3.53 -7.67 14.97
N ALA A 255 3.58 -8.98 14.67
CA ALA A 255 2.84 -9.57 13.56
C ALA A 255 1.32 -9.48 13.76
N LEU A 256 0.81 -9.72 14.97
CA LEU A 256 -0.61 -9.60 15.29
C LEU A 256 -1.09 -8.15 15.23
N ALA A 257 -0.30 -7.19 15.73
CA ALA A 257 -0.61 -5.78 15.61
C ALA A 257 -0.78 -5.36 14.14
N ASP A 258 0.12 -5.78 13.25
CA ASP A 258 0.00 -5.51 11.81
C ASP A 258 -1.27 -6.11 11.21
N ARG A 259 -1.62 -7.35 11.58
CA ARG A 259 -2.85 -7.98 11.08
C ARG A 259 -4.10 -7.27 11.57
N LEU A 260 -4.11 -6.81 12.82
CA LEU A 260 -5.21 -6.01 13.37
C LEU A 260 -5.34 -4.65 12.68
N ALA A 261 -4.24 -4.00 12.29
CA ALA A 261 -4.30 -2.74 11.55
C ALA A 261 -4.92 -2.93 10.15
N GLU A 262 -4.54 -3.99 9.44
CA GLU A 262 -5.16 -4.33 8.15
C GLU A 262 -6.64 -4.72 8.31
N ALA A 263 -6.97 -5.50 9.34
CA ALA A 263 -8.35 -5.83 9.69
C ALA A 263 -9.18 -4.57 10.00
N PHE A 264 -8.58 -3.60 10.69
CA PHE A 264 -9.24 -2.33 10.97
C PHE A 264 -9.48 -1.50 9.70
N ALA A 265 -8.53 -1.48 8.77
CA ALA A 265 -8.72 -0.82 7.48
C ALA A 265 -9.85 -1.48 6.67
N GLU A 266 -9.98 -2.82 6.70
CA GLU A 266 -11.09 -3.54 6.05
C GLU A 266 -12.43 -3.25 6.72
N TYR A 267 -12.51 -3.39 8.04
CA TYR A 267 -13.68 -3.06 8.83
C TYR A 267 -14.17 -1.63 8.57
N LEU A 268 -13.25 -0.66 8.65
CA LEU A 268 -13.59 0.74 8.43
C LEU A 268 -14.08 1.00 7.02
N HIS A 269 -13.46 0.37 6.01
CA HIS A 269 -13.93 0.49 4.63
C HIS A 269 -15.35 -0.09 4.45
N LEU A 270 -15.65 -1.24 5.07
CA LEU A 270 -17.01 -1.78 5.09
C LEU A 270 -18.01 -0.78 5.70
N LYS A 271 -17.66 -0.18 6.85
CA LYS A 271 -18.48 0.84 7.51
C LYS A 271 -18.66 2.09 6.64
N VAL A 272 -17.61 2.52 5.98
CA VAL A 272 -17.70 3.66 5.03
C VAL A 272 -18.65 3.33 3.90
N ARG A 273 -18.55 2.16 3.26
CA ARG A 273 -19.41 1.76 2.15
C ARG A 273 -20.89 1.69 2.55
N LYS A 274 -21.19 1.18 3.73
CA LYS A 274 -22.57 0.91 4.17
C LYS A 274 -23.20 2.04 4.98
N GLU A 275 -22.43 2.65 5.87
CA GLU A 275 -22.95 3.53 6.93
C GLU A 275 -22.56 4.99 6.74
N TYR A 276 -21.29 5.33 6.67
CA TYR A 276 -20.82 6.71 6.64
C TYR A 276 -21.01 7.39 5.27
N TRP A 277 -20.65 6.67 4.20
CA TRP A 277 -20.93 7.13 2.84
C TRP A 277 -22.27 6.59 2.33
N GLY A 278 -22.46 5.28 2.39
CA GLY A 278 -23.71 4.65 2.05
C GLY A 278 -23.90 4.36 0.56
N TYR A 279 -22.83 4.22 -0.22
CA TYR A 279 -22.95 3.86 -1.64
C TYR A 279 -23.13 2.35 -1.89
N ALA A 280 -23.08 1.52 -0.83
CA ALA A 280 -23.29 0.08 -0.89
C ALA A 280 -24.06 -0.42 0.36
N THR A 281 -25.19 0.20 0.70
CA THR A 281 -25.99 -0.11 1.91
C THR A 281 -26.45 -1.56 1.99
N ASP A 282 -26.72 -2.18 0.83
CA ASP A 282 -27.28 -3.53 0.75
C ASP A 282 -26.19 -4.62 0.61
N GLU A 283 -24.90 -4.22 0.70
CA GLU A 283 -23.76 -5.13 0.59
C GLU A 283 -23.81 -6.21 1.68
N LYS A 284 -23.67 -7.47 1.26
CA LYS A 284 -23.62 -8.65 2.14
C LYS A 284 -22.46 -9.53 1.68
N LEU A 285 -21.25 -9.13 2.05
CA LEU A 285 -20.03 -9.85 1.69
C LEU A 285 -19.54 -10.65 2.88
N SER A 286 -19.10 -11.88 2.63
CA SER A 286 -18.33 -12.69 3.56
C SER A 286 -16.93 -12.13 3.76
N ASN A 287 -16.22 -12.58 4.78
CA ASN A 287 -14.84 -12.16 5.00
C ASN A 287 -13.91 -12.55 3.82
N GLU A 288 -14.13 -13.72 3.23
CA GLU A 288 -13.39 -14.13 2.04
C GLU A 288 -13.63 -13.18 0.84
N GLU A 289 -14.86 -12.76 0.62
CA GLU A 289 -15.21 -11.80 -0.42
C GLU A 289 -14.60 -10.41 -0.14
N LEU A 290 -14.52 -9.99 1.11
CA LEU A 290 -13.83 -8.75 1.51
C LEU A 290 -12.33 -8.85 1.23
N ILE A 291 -11.67 -9.93 1.61
CA ILE A 291 -10.25 -10.20 1.33
C ILE A 291 -9.98 -10.24 -0.18
N ASN A 292 -10.90 -10.79 -0.97
CA ASN A 292 -10.81 -10.83 -2.43
C ASN A 292 -11.23 -9.51 -3.11
N GLU A 293 -11.52 -8.46 -2.35
CA GLU A 293 -11.84 -7.10 -2.81
C GLU A 293 -13.01 -7.05 -3.82
N THR A 294 -14.06 -7.89 -3.61
CA THR A 294 -15.22 -7.95 -4.50
C THR A 294 -16.23 -6.82 -4.31
N TYR A 295 -16.00 -5.95 -3.36
CA TYR A 295 -16.82 -4.78 -3.05
C TYR A 295 -16.74 -3.67 -4.13
N LYS A 296 -17.69 -2.75 -4.09
CA LYS A 296 -17.66 -1.54 -4.93
C LYS A 296 -16.72 -0.49 -4.35
N GLY A 297 -16.05 0.26 -5.25
CA GLY A 297 -15.09 1.26 -4.85
C GLY A 297 -13.71 0.65 -4.53
N ILE A 298 -12.76 1.49 -4.15
CA ILE A 298 -11.40 1.08 -3.80
C ILE A 298 -10.86 1.93 -2.64
N ARG A 299 -9.83 1.40 -1.94
CA ARG A 299 -9.07 2.12 -0.91
C ARG A 299 -7.56 2.15 -1.21
N PRO A 300 -7.12 2.82 -2.29
CA PRO A 300 -5.70 2.89 -2.61
C PRO A 300 -4.93 3.67 -1.55
N ALA A 301 -3.64 3.36 -1.40
CA ALA A 301 -2.77 3.96 -0.40
C ALA A 301 -1.51 4.57 -1.02
N PRO A 302 -1.00 5.71 -0.48
CA PRO A 302 0.28 6.28 -0.89
C PRO A 302 1.44 5.31 -0.66
N GLY A 303 2.29 5.12 -1.68
CA GLY A 303 3.39 4.15 -1.69
C GLY A 303 3.03 2.82 -2.36
N TYR A 304 1.77 2.60 -2.75
CA TYR A 304 1.30 1.41 -3.46
C TYR A 304 1.21 1.64 -4.98
N PRO A 305 1.06 0.56 -5.78
CA PRO A 305 1.20 0.65 -7.24
C PRO A 305 0.31 1.68 -7.95
N ALA A 306 -0.89 1.99 -7.45
CA ALA A 306 -1.78 2.98 -8.04
C ALA A 306 -1.44 4.42 -7.65
N CYS A 307 -0.77 4.60 -6.51
CA CYS A 307 -0.36 5.88 -5.94
C CYS A 307 1.04 5.75 -5.32
N PRO A 308 2.12 5.60 -6.12
CA PRO A 308 3.46 5.32 -5.59
C PRO A 308 4.10 6.52 -4.87
N ASP A 309 3.51 7.70 -4.97
CA ASP A 309 3.99 8.91 -4.32
C ASP A 309 3.76 8.89 -2.81
N HIS A 310 4.83 8.71 -2.04
CA HIS A 310 4.78 8.77 -0.58
C HIS A 310 4.50 10.18 -0.03
N LEU A 311 4.78 11.25 -0.82
CA LEU A 311 4.54 12.64 -0.37
C LEU A 311 3.05 12.92 -0.14
N GLU A 312 2.16 12.14 -0.78
CA GLU A 312 0.72 12.26 -0.56
C GLU A 312 0.29 11.90 0.88
N LYS A 313 1.13 11.19 1.65
CA LYS A 313 0.88 11.01 3.08
C LYS A 313 0.85 12.35 3.83
N LYS A 314 1.69 13.31 3.44
CA LYS A 314 1.65 14.65 4.06
C LYS A 314 0.30 15.33 3.82
N THR A 315 -0.20 15.31 2.58
CA THR A 315 -1.51 15.84 2.23
C THR A 315 -2.63 15.18 3.05
N LEU A 316 -2.54 13.85 3.25
CA LEU A 316 -3.50 13.09 4.06
C LEU A 316 -3.42 13.46 5.55
N TRP A 317 -2.18 13.56 6.10
CA TRP A 317 -1.95 13.94 7.50
C TRP A 317 -2.49 15.34 7.81
N ASP A 318 -2.22 16.29 6.92
CA ASP A 318 -2.69 17.68 7.09
C ASP A 318 -4.22 17.75 6.98
N LEU A 319 -4.83 17.08 6.00
CA LEU A 319 -6.28 17.08 5.81
C LEU A 319 -7.02 16.47 7.01
N LEU A 320 -6.55 15.33 7.49
CA LEU A 320 -7.18 14.59 8.58
C LEU A 320 -6.68 15.03 9.97
N LYS A 321 -5.60 15.82 10.06
CA LYS A 321 -4.90 16.13 11.31
C LYS A 321 -4.51 14.88 12.10
N VAL A 322 -3.94 13.89 11.40
CA VAL A 322 -3.74 12.54 11.93
C VAL A 322 -2.91 12.53 13.21
N GLU A 323 -1.81 13.28 13.25
CA GLU A 323 -0.94 13.35 14.43
C GLU A 323 -1.65 13.98 15.63
N GLU A 324 -2.38 15.08 15.41
CA GLU A 324 -3.13 15.80 16.44
C GLU A 324 -4.27 14.94 17.01
N GLU A 325 -4.99 14.23 16.15
CA GLU A 325 -6.23 13.53 16.48
C GLU A 325 -6.02 12.12 17.06
N ILE A 326 -5.02 11.37 16.54
CA ILE A 326 -4.81 9.99 16.96
C ILE A 326 -3.35 9.66 17.34
N GLY A 327 -2.42 10.62 17.21
CA GLY A 327 -1.03 10.47 17.64
C GLY A 327 -0.17 9.59 16.71
N VAL A 328 -0.60 9.32 15.47
CA VAL A 328 0.22 8.61 14.48
C VAL A 328 1.08 9.61 13.73
N THR A 329 2.39 9.46 13.82
CA THR A 329 3.38 10.36 13.21
C THR A 329 3.96 9.79 11.92
N LEU A 330 4.64 10.64 11.14
CA LEU A 330 5.43 10.24 9.98
C LEU A 330 6.92 10.45 10.26
N THR A 331 7.73 9.44 9.94
CA THR A 331 9.19 9.56 9.96
C THR A 331 9.68 10.43 8.79
N GLU A 332 10.97 10.75 8.75
CA GLU A 332 11.59 11.46 7.61
C GLU A 332 11.40 10.74 6.26
N SER A 333 11.35 9.41 6.27
CA SER A 333 11.06 8.58 5.10
C SER A 333 9.57 8.39 4.83
N LEU A 334 8.70 9.07 5.59
CA LEU A 334 7.25 8.97 5.52
C LEU A 334 6.71 7.56 5.86
N ALA A 335 7.42 6.82 6.70
CA ALA A 335 6.87 5.64 7.36
C ALA A 335 5.98 6.09 8.54
N MET A 336 4.91 5.36 8.80
CA MET A 336 4.01 5.62 9.91
C MET A 336 4.59 5.09 11.23
N TRP A 337 4.35 5.82 12.32
CA TRP A 337 4.69 5.39 13.67
C TRP A 337 3.53 5.66 14.63
N PRO A 338 3.04 4.66 15.38
CA PRO A 338 3.48 3.26 15.43
C PRO A 338 3.35 2.54 14.07
N ALA A 339 4.18 1.48 13.85
CA ALA A 339 4.31 0.82 12.55
C ALA A 339 3.05 0.07 12.11
N ALA A 340 2.32 -0.55 13.07
CA ALA A 340 1.06 -1.24 12.78
C ALA A 340 -0.06 -0.21 12.50
N ALA A 341 0.02 0.42 11.33
CA ALA A 341 -0.89 1.45 10.86
C ALA A 341 -1.13 1.32 9.35
N VAL A 342 -2.33 1.66 8.91
CA VAL A 342 -2.72 1.69 7.49
C VAL A 342 -3.36 3.04 7.19
N SER A 343 -3.00 3.64 6.06
CA SER A 343 -3.60 4.90 5.60
C SER A 343 -3.88 4.87 4.12
N GLY A 344 -4.90 5.58 3.67
CA GLY A 344 -5.27 5.61 2.27
C GLY A 344 -6.47 6.48 1.98
N TYR A 345 -7.06 6.28 0.82
CA TYR A 345 -8.19 7.02 0.29
C TYR A 345 -9.38 6.11 0.07
N TYR A 346 -10.56 6.70 -0.06
CA TYR A 346 -11.78 6.00 -0.48
C TYR A 346 -12.31 6.62 -1.77
N PHE A 347 -12.51 5.78 -2.80
CA PHE A 347 -13.16 6.12 -4.05
C PHE A 347 -14.44 5.29 -4.18
N ALA A 348 -15.58 5.94 -4.34
CA ALA A 348 -16.89 5.29 -4.33
C ALA A 348 -17.41 4.89 -5.72
N HIS A 349 -16.75 5.34 -6.80
CA HIS A 349 -17.23 5.05 -8.16
C HIS A 349 -17.24 3.53 -8.43
N PRO A 350 -18.34 2.92 -8.91
CA PRO A 350 -18.45 1.47 -9.08
C PRO A 350 -17.47 0.86 -10.11
N LYS A 351 -16.94 1.69 -11.01
CA LYS A 351 -15.91 1.28 -11.97
C LYS A 351 -14.48 1.58 -11.47
N ALA A 352 -14.34 2.10 -10.25
CA ALA A 352 -13.01 2.27 -9.65
C ALA A 352 -12.35 0.90 -9.45
N LYS A 353 -11.09 0.80 -9.81
CA LYS A 353 -10.32 -0.44 -9.73
C LYS A 353 -8.86 -0.16 -9.40
N TYR A 354 -8.21 -1.11 -8.75
CA TYR A 354 -6.77 -1.05 -8.56
C TYR A 354 -6.02 -1.23 -9.88
N PHE A 355 -4.92 -0.51 -10.02
CA PHE A 355 -4.02 -0.60 -11.18
C PHE A 355 -2.59 -0.30 -10.76
N GLY A 356 -1.62 -0.75 -11.55
CA GLY A 356 -0.24 -0.31 -11.40
C GLY A 356 0.05 0.88 -12.31
N LEU A 357 0.57 1.97 -11.75
CA LEU A 357 1.06 3.12 -12.53
C LEU A 357 2.14 2.68 -13.52
N GLY A 358 3.06 1.85 -13.05
CA GLY A 358 4.22 1.42 -13.82
C GLY A 358 5.28 2.53 -13.92
N LYS A 359 5.96 2.62 -15.07
CA LYS A 359 6.98 3.63 -15.33
C LYS A 359 6.39 4.88 -15.95
N ILE A 360 6.94 6.03 -15.56
CA ILE A 360 6.63 7.34 -16.12
C ILE A 360 7.86 7.97 -16.76
N LYS A 361 7.66 8.89 -17.70
CA LYS A 361 8.70 9.65 -18.38
C LYS A 361 9.00 10.95 -17.66
N GLU A 362 10.11 11.55 -18.05
CA GLU A 362 10.58 12.83 -17.53
C GLU A 362 9.56 13.96 -17.67
N ASP A 363 8.78 13.96 -18.75
CA ASP A 363 7.74 14.98 -19.01
C ASP A 363 6.65 14.99 -17.92
N GLN A 364 6.26 13.81 -17.41
CA GLN A 364 5.34 13.75 -16.29
C GLN A 364 6.01 14.11 -14.96
N LEU A 365 7.29 13.73 -14.77
CA LEU A 365 8.04 14.12 -13.58
C LEU A 365 8.17 15.64 -13.45
N VAL A 366 8.49 16.33 -14.56
CA VAL A 366 8.54 17.80 -14.61
C VAL A 366 7.17 18.40 -14.27
N SER A 367 6.10 17.89 -14.87
CA SER A 367 4.73 18.35 -14.54
C SER A 367 4.41 18.11 -13.06
N TYR A 368 4.78 16.95 -12.51
CA TYR A 368 4.57 16.62 -11.11
C TYR A 368 5.33 17.57 -10.17
N SER A 369 6.63 17.84 -10.44
CA SER A 369 7.41 18.75 -9.60
C SER A 369 6.80 20.17 -9.55
N GLN A 370 6.29 20.65 -10.68
CA GLN A 370 5.62 21.95 -10.79
C GLN A 370 4.30 21.96 -10.00
N ARG A 371 3.45 20.94 -10.15
CA ARG A 371 2.18 20.83 -9.43
C ARG A 371 2.39 20.68 -7.91
N ARG A 372 3.42 19.91 -7.51
CA ARG A 372 3.81 19.71 -6.10
C ARG A 372 4.54 20.91 -5.51
N LYS A 373 5.07 21.81 -6.35
CA LYS A 373 5.90 22.96 -5.95
C LYS A 373 7.18 22.55 -5.21
N ILE A 374 7.84 21.51 -5.71
CA ILE A 374 9.14 21.01 -5.23
C ILE A 374 10.17 21.02 -6.35
N SER A 375 11.44 20.91 -6.02
CA SER A 375 12.50 20.81 -7.03
C SER A 375 12.36 19.51 -7.85
N LEU A 376 12.89 19.51 -9.08
CA LEU A 376 12.90 18.33 -9.93
C LEU A 376 13.71 17.18 -9.29
N ASP A 377 14.81 17.52 -8.60
CA ASP A 377 15.65 16.54 -7.90
C ASP A 377 14.89 15.88 -6.73
N GLU A 378 14.12 16.64 -5.99
CA GLU A 378 13.28 16.09 -4.93
C GLU A 378 12.17 15.20 -5.51
N ALA A 379 11.51 15.62 -6.57
CA ALA A 379 10.51 14.83 -7.28
C ALA A 379 11.12 13.52 -7.79
N ARG A 380 12.33 13.58 -8.36
CA ARG A 380 13.10 12.42 -8.83
C ARG A 380 13.45 11.47 -7.68
N LYS A 381 13.87 11.98 -6.53
CA LYS A 381 14.16 11.17 -5.34
C LYS A 381 12.95 10.32 -4.92
N TRP A 382 11.77 10.91 -4.86
CA TRP A 382 10.56 10.22 -4.41
C TRP A 382 9.98 9.26 -5.45
N LEU A 383 10.05 9.61 -6.73
CA LEU A 383 9.48 8.82 -7.83
C LEU A 383 10.50 7.95 -8.56
N ASN A 384 11.77 7.90 -8.11
CA ASN A 384 12.84 7.13 -8.74
C ASN A 384 12.47 5.67 -9.09
N PRO A 385 11.76 4.91 -8.23
CA PRO A 385 11.33 3.55 -8.58
C PRO A 385 10.40 3.50 -9.80
N ASN A 386 9.74 4.59 -10.15
CA ASN A 386 8.78 4.70 -11.26
C ASN A 386 9.35 5.40 -12.50
N LEU A 387 10.57 5.91 -12.48
CA LEU A 387 11.18 6.55 -13.64
C LEU A 387 11.74 5.54 -14.64
N ILE A 388 11.69 5.92 -15.94
CA ILE A 388 12.32 5.19 -17.04
C ILE A 388 13.82 5.46 -17.03
#